data_165a2ab532e634ebc5e91e2a76b12520
#
_entry.id   165a2ab532e634ebc5e91e2a76b12520
#
_cell.length_a   1.000
_cell.length_b   1.000
_cell.length_c   1.000
_cell.angle_alpha   90.00
_cell.angle_beta   90.00
_cell.angle_gamma   90.00
#
_symmetry.space_group_name_H-M   'P 1'
#
loop_
_entity.id
_entity.type
_entity.pdbx_description
1 polymer ?
#
loop_
_entity_poly.entity_id
_entity_poly.type
_entity_poly.pdbx_seq_one_letter_code
_entity_poly.pdbx_strand_id
1 'polypeptide(L)'
;MSGKDLRGHGDVRNCAAGMAQGKVGLKFSNGIPDSDTFRRIFEILDPKELSDCLWGWLGYEREARSVVAIDGKTERGSGNGKHPAYHVVTTFVAESQITLGDVVTEEKSNEIKAVPELLKLIDIKGDIVTADAMSCQKEIMETITDRGADYAVALKGNQPALEADVKEWFGAFGDTLAPLVTKDIGHGRIEYRTYWLLNDISWLGQKGEWAGLKGVGKVRCRIIDKKTGFETEADRYFITSLTDLDEFADSVRKHWSVENQLHWRLDVIFREDASKAKKDNSPLNLNVLRKVSLSLLKQFIVKQGKKRMSMNKLMFMCALNSENLLSVLFPDLK
;
A
#
# COMPACT_ATOMS: atom_id res chain seq x y z
N MET A 1 37.04 -21.33 -20.04
CA MET A 1 37.22 -21.41 -18.59
C MET A 1 35.79 -21.50 -18.01
N SER A 2 35.32 -22.65 -17.90
CA SER A 2 35.34 -23.73 -16.92
C SER A 2 34.48 -23.41 -15.71
N GLY A 3 33.33 -24.06 -15.67
CA GLY A 3 32.53 -24.51 -14.56
C GLY A 3 33.20 -24.55 -13.18
N LYS A 4 32.81 -23.61 -12.38
CA LYS A 4 32.87 -23.53 -10.91
C LYS A 4 31.77 -22.56 -10.51
N ASP A 5 30.81 -22.81 -9.67
CA ASP A 5 30.65 -23.59 -8.48
C ASP A 5 29.14 -23.83 -8.21
N LEU A 6 28.62 -24.97 -8.55
CA LEU A 6 27.27 -25.40 -8.12
C LEU A 6 27.31 -26.08 -6.73
N ARG A 7 28.45 -26.13 -6.07
CA ARG A 7 28.60 -26.80 -4.75
C ARG A 7 28.07 -25.98 -3.56
N GLY A 8 27.97 -24.66 -3.67
CA GLY A 8 27.40 -23.82 -2.62
C GLY A 8 25.89 -23.95 -2.42
N HIS A 9 25.15 -24.36 -3.45
CA HIS A 9 23.71 -24.53 -3.34
C HIS A 9 23.27 -25.75 -2.53
N GLY A 10 24.09 -26.80 -2.47
CA GLY A 10 23.80 -27.99 -1.68
C GLY A 10 23.84 -27.73 -0.17
N ASP A 11 24.82 -26.97 0.29
CA ASP A 11 24.99 -26.68 1.73
C ASP A 11 23.90 -25.76 2.27
N VAL A 12 23.46 -24.75 1.49
CA VAL A 12 22.37 -23.85 1.88
C VAL A 12 21.04 -24.59 1.95
N ARG A 13 20.77 -25.53 1.01
CA ARG A 13 19.56 -26.37 1.03
C ARG A 13 19.53 -27.29 2.23
N ASN A 14 20.63 -27.97 2.54
CA ASN A 14 20.72 -28.87 3.68
C ASN A 14 20.61 -28.14 5.02
N CYS A 15 21.20 -26.97 5.14
CA CYS A 15 21.07 -26.11 6.31
C CYS A 15 19.61 -25.65 6.49
N ALA A 16 18.96 -25.20 5.44
CA ALA A 16 17.55 -24.79 5.45
C ALA A 16 16.60 -25.97 5.79
N ALA A 17 16.92 -27.19 5.30
CA ALA A 17 16.15 -28.40 5.63
C ALA A 17 16.25 -28.76 7.10
N GLY A 18 17.45 -28.82 7.64
CA GLY A 18 17.67 -29.14 9.05
C GLY A 18 16.96 -28.15 9.98
N MET A 19 16.96 -26.86 9.60
CA MET A 19 16.28 -25.83 10.33
C MET A 19 14.76 -25.94 10.25
N ALA A 20 14.21 -26.17 9.05
CA ALA A 20 12.78 -26.34 8.84
C ALA A 20 12.23 -27.59 9.53
N GLN A 21 12.98 -28.69 9.54
CA GLN A 21 12.63 -29.90 10.29
C GLN A 21 12.74 -29.71 11.81
N GLY A 22 13.83 -29.10 12.27
CA GLY A 22 14.12 -28.98 13.70
C GLY A 22 13.30 -27.91 14.41
N LYS A 23 13.15 -26.72 13.80
CA LYS A 23 12.52 -25.55 14.46
C LYS A 23 11.07 -25.30 14.02
N VAL A 24 10.72 -25.65 12.79
CA VAL A 24 9.36 -25.41 12.24
C VAL A 24 8.54 -26.69 12.12
N GLY A 25 9.14 -27.86 12.38
CA GLY A 25 8.46 -29.14 12.37
C GLY A 25 8.07 -29.68 10.99
N LEU A 26 8.57 -29.05 9.91
CA LEU A 26 8.30 -29.49 8.53
C LEU A 26 9.02 -30.79 8.22
N LYS A 27 8.31 -31.78 7.68
CA LYS A 27 8.87 -33.06 7.26
C LYS A 27 9.05 -33.05 5.74
N PHE A 28 10.27 -33.22 5.28
CA PHE A 28 10.61 -33.34 3.86
C PHE A 28 10.98 -34.80 3.55
N SER A 29 9.96 -35.68 3.46
CA SER A 29 10.18 -37.11 3.20
C SER A 29 10.87 -37.40 1.86
N ASN A 30 10.72 -36.51 0.88
CA ASN A 30 11.32 -36.60 -0.44
C ASN A 30 12.44 -35.58 -0.70
N GLY A 31 13.03 -35.01 0.39
CA GLY A 31 14.01 -33.94 0.28
C GLY A 31 13.39 -32.54 0.05
N ILE A 32 14.25 -31.52 0.07
CA ILE A 32 13.81 -30.15 -0.20
C ILE A 32 13.49 -29.99 -1.69
N PRO A 33 12.33 -29.38 -2.02
CA PRO A 33 11.97 -29.09 -3.41
C PRO A 33 13.05 -28.26 -4.12
N ASP A 34 13.28 -28.56 -5.38
CA ASP A 34 14.14 -27.74 -6.23
C ASP A 34 13.44 -26.47 -6.72
N SER A 35 14.18 -25.59 -7.42
CA SER A 35 13.64 -24.35 -7.94
C SER A 35 12.52 -24.54 -8.96
N ASP A 36 12.57 -25.64 -9.74
CA ASP A 36 11.54 -25.95 -10.73
C ASP A 36 10.24 -26.43 -10.08
N THR A 37 10.35 -27.16 -8.97
CA THR A 37 9.19 -27.55 -8.16
C THR A 37 8.50 -26.31 -7.57
N PHE A 38 9.25 -25.39 -6.97
CA PHE A 38 8.69 -24.13 -6.50
C PHE A 38 8.03 -23.35 -7.64
N ARG A 39 8.68 -23.23 -8.79
CA ARG A 39 8.11 -22.55 -9.95
C ARG A 39 6.77 -23.14 -10.35
N ARG A 40 6.67 -24.50 -10.46
CA ARG A 40 5.41 -25.19 -10.80
C ARG A 40 4.32 -24.95 -9.76
N ILE A 41 4.68 -24.97 -8.47
CA ILE A 41 3.73 -24.67 -7.39
C ILE A 41 3.16 -23.24 -7.56
N PHE A 42 4.02 -22.24 -7.80
CA PHE A 42 3.57 -20.86 -8.02
C PHE A 42 2.75 -20.66 -9.31
N GLU A 43 2.93 -21.53 -10.31
CA GLU A 43 2.11 -21.54 -11.53
C GLU A 43 0.68 -22.07 -11.26
N ILE A 44 0.49 -23.03 -10.36
CA ILE A 44 -0.79 -23.72 -10.13
C ILE A 44 -1.58 -23.26 -8.90
N LEU A 45 -0.93 -22.70 -7.89
CA LEU A 45 -1.63 -22.19 -6.69
C LEU A 45 -2.64 -21.12 -7.08
N ASP A 46 -3.84 -21.21 -6.50
CA ASP A 46 -4.82 -20.13 -6.60
C ASP A 46 -4.33 -18.90 -5.83
N PRO A 47 -4.22 -17.73 -6.49
CA PRO A 47 -3.68 -16.53 -5.84
C PRO A 47 -4.53 -16.03 -4.68
N LYS A 48 -5.86 -16.21 -4.75
CA LYS A 48 -6.76 -15.80 -3.69
C LYS A 48 -6.59 -16.67 -2.47
N GLU A 49 -6.55 -17.99 -2.65
CA GLU A 49 -6.33 -18.93 -1.52
C GLU A 49 -4.96 -18.72 -0.87
N LEU A 50 -3.92 -18.47 -1.66
CA LEU A 50 -2.60 -18.14 -1.14
C LEU A 50 -2.61 -16.82 -0.38
N SER A 51 -3.27 -15.80 -0.90
CA SER A 51 -3.43 -14.49 -0.28
C SER A 51 -4.14 -14.63 1.07
N ASP A 52 -5.32 -15.26 1.09
CA ASP A 52 -6.12 -15.44 2.31
C ASP A 52 -5.33 -16.22 3.39
N CYS A 53 -4.60 -17.27 2.99
CA CYS A 53 -3.76 -18.04 3.91
C CYS A 53 -2.62 -17.21 4.51
N LEU A 54 -1.89 -16.46 3.68
CA LEU A 54 -0.72 -15.70 4.12
C LEU A 54 -1.10 -14.47 4.95
N TRP A 55 -2.18 -13.76 4.60
CA TRP A 55 -2.68 -12.64 5.41
C TRP A 55 -3.26 -13.14 6.74
N GLY A 56 -3.98 -14.26 6.74
CA GLY A 56 -4.45 -14.90 7.96
C GLY A 56 -3.32 -15.35 8.89
N TRP A 57 -2.23 -15.88 8.31
CA TRP A 57 -1.03 -16.25 9.08
C TRP A 57 -0.27 -15.03 9.63
N LEU A 58 -0.20 -13.93 8.89
CA LEU A 58 0.51 -12.73 9.31
C LEU A 58 -0.08 -12.13 10.60
N GLY A 59 -1.40 -12.31 10.83
CA GLY A 59 -2.09 -12.00 12.07
C GLY A 59 -1.76 -10.62 12.62
N TYR A 60 -2.21 -9.55 11.95
CA TYR A 60 -1.88 -8.19 12.36
C TYR A 60 -2.95 -7.62 13.32
N GLU A 61 -2.53 -7.32 14.55
CA GLU A 61 -3.33 -6.49 15.45
C GLU A 61 -3.15 -5.02 15.08
N ARG A 62 -4.25 -4.37 14.69
CA ARG A 62 -4.24 -2.96 14.31
C ARG A 62 -4.26 -2.05 15.53
N GLU A 63 -3.55 -0.94 15.42
CA GLU A 63 -3.75 0.19 16.32
C GLU A 63 -5.15 0.78 16.07
N ALA A 64 -5.77 1.31 17.12
CA ALA A 64 -7.03 2.00 16.96
C ALA A 64 -6.88 3.22 16.04
N ARG A 65 -7.76 3.34 15.04
CA ARG A 65 -7.85 4.48 14.12
C ARG A 65 -6.57 4.72 13.31
N SER A 66 -6.37 3.91 12.30
CA SER A 66 -5.28 4.02 11.34
C SER A 66 -5.74 4.65 10.02
N VAL A 67 -4.79 5.16 9.24
CA VAL A 67 -5.04 5.57 7.86
C VAL A 67 -4.82 4.39 6.93
N VAL A 68 -5.89 3.97 6.26
CA VAL A 68 -5.88 2.90 5.25
C VAL A 68 -5.89 3.53 3.86
N ALA A 69 -4.75 3.53 3.21
CA ALA A 69 -4.62 4.02 1.84
C ALA A 69 -5.03 2.93 0.84
N ILE A 70 -5.89 3.28 -0.11
CA ILE A 70 -6.24 2.43 -1.25
C ILE A 70 -5.55 2.99 -2.48
N ASP A 71 -4.81 2.14 -3.19
CA ASP A 71 -4.16 2.52 -4.44
C ASP A 71 -4.00 1.32 -5.37
N GLY A 72 -4.07 1.60 -6.67
CA GLY A 72 -3.95 0.61 -7.73
C GLY A 72 -2.60 0.70 -8.43
N LYS A 73 -1.93 -0.44 -8.60
CA LYS A 73 -0.66 -0.54 -9.32
C LYS A 73 -0.74 -1.55 -10.46
N THR A 74 -0.24 -1.16 -11.62
CA THR A 74 -0.02 -2.10 -12.73
C THR A 74 1.33 -2.80 -12.55
N GLU A 75 1.31 -4.12 -12.42
CA GLU A 75 2.49 -4.97 -12.34
C GLU A 75 3.10 -5.19 -13.73
N ARG A 76 3.91 -4.24 -14.21
CA ARG A 76 4.45 -4.23 -15.57
C ARG A 76 5.20 -5.50 -15.93
N GLY A 77 5.86 -6.14 -14.97
CA GLY A 77 6.58 -7.41 -15.14
C GLY A 77 5.66 -8.62 -15.39
N SER A 78 4.36 -8.56 -15.09
CA SER A 78 3.42 -9.68 -15.21
C SER A 78 2.91 -9.90 -16.63
N GLY A 79 2.88 -8.84 -17.46
CA GLY A 79 2.40 -8.93 -18.84
C GLY A 79 3.26 -9.83 -19.71
N ASN A 80 2.61 -10.57 -20.60
CA ASN A 80 3.23 -11.31 -21.69
C ASN A 80 2.52 -10.96 -22.99
N GLY A 81 3.06 -11.34 -24.14
CA GLY A 81 2.45 -10.98 -25.43
C GLY A 81 1.02 -11.52 -25.65
N LYS A 82 0.47 -12.32 -24.73
CA LYS A 82 -0.88 -12.90 -24.79
C LYS A 82 -1.84 -12.24 -23.79
N HIS A 83 -1.33 -11.74 -22.68
CA HIS A 83 -2.12 -11.11 -21.63
C HIS A 83 -1.53 -9.75 -21.26
N PRO A 84 -2.38 -8.72 -21.03
CA PRO A 84 -1.92 -7.44 -20.46
C PRO A 84 -1.32 -7.65 -19.07
N ALA A 85 -0.60 -6.67 -18.58
CA ALA A 85 -0.10 -6.68 -17.21
C ALA A 85 -1.27 -6.60 -16.22
N TYR A 86 -1.22 -7.38 -15.15
CA TYR A 86 -2.24 -7.32 -14.09
C TYR A 86 -2.22 -5.96 -13.41
N HIS A 87 -3.41 -5.50 -13.08
CA HIS A 87 -3.60 -4.33 -12.25
C HIS A 87 -4.11 -4.77 -10.89
N VAL A 88 -3.45 -4.35 -9.80
CA VAL A 88 -3.73 -4.81 -8.44
C VAL A 88 -4.08 -3.62 -7.58
N VAL A 89 -5.31 -3.62 -7.04
CA VAL A 89 -5.77 -2.66 -6.04
C VAL A 89 -5.41 -3.18 -4.66
N THR A 90 -4.72 -2.36 -3.88
CA THR A 90 -4.16 -2.76 -2.59
C THR A 90 -4.61 -1.82 -1.48
N THR A 91 -4.89 -2.35 -0.30
CA THR A 91 -5.09 -1.58 0.93
C THR A 91 -3.84 -1.62 1.79
N PHE A 92 -3.39 -0.46 2.22
CA PHE A 92 -2.13 -0.28 2.95
C PHE A 92 -2.33 0.59 4.19
N VAL A 93 -1.98 0.06 5.35
CA VAL A 93 -2.00 0.81 6.62
C VAL A 93 -0.76 1.67 6.73
N ALA A 94 -0.95 2.98 6.77
CA ALA A 94 0.16 3.93 6.72
C ALA A 94 1.07 3.87 7.96
N GLU A 95 0.50 3.70 9.15
CA GLU A 95 1.21 3.67 10.44
C GLU A 95 2.14 2.46 10.55
N SER A 96 1.60 1.28 10.34
CA SER A 96 2.34 0.02 10.45
C SER A 96 3.10 -0.35 9.18
N GLN A 97 2.75 0.25 8.05
CA GLN A 97 3.29 -0.06 6.72
C GLN A 97 3.02 -1.52 6.29
N ILE A 98 1.82 -2.00 6.57
CA ILE A 98 1.37 -3.35 6.28
C ILE A 98 0.24 -3.31 5.25
N THR A 99 0.23 -4.26 4.33
CA THR A 99 -0.89 -4.52 3.44
C THR A 99 -1.95 -5.33 4.18
N LEU A 100 -3.24 -4.94 4.07
CA LEU A 100 -4.36 -5.70 4.65
C LEU A 100 -4.97 -6.69 3.65
N GLY A 101 -4.90 -6.39 2.37
CA GLY A 101 -5.45 -7.20 1.30
C GLY A 101 -5.27 -6.55 -0.04
N ASP A 102 -5.55 -7.32 -1.08
CA ASP A 102 -5.50 -6.87 -2.46
C ASP A 102 -6.54 -7.60 -3.32
N VAL A 103 -6.92 -6.95 -4.43
CA VAL A 103 -7.80 -7.52 -5.45
C VAL A 103 -7.17 -7.24 -6.82
N VAL A 104 -7.13 -8.29 -7.63
CA VAL A 104 -6.62 -8.20 -9.00
C VAL A 104 -7.73 -7.77 -9.93
N THR A 105 -7.44 -6.84 -10.82
CA THR A 105 -8.34 -6.45 -11.92
C THR A 105 -7.66 -6.70 -13.26
N GLU A 106 -8.45 -7.05 -14.25
CA GLU A 106 -7.92 -7.25 -15.61
C GLU A 106 -7.43 -5.95 -16.24
N GLU A 107 -8.10 -4.84 -15.90
CA GLU A 107 -7.80 -3.51 -16.43
C GLU A 107 -7.90 -2.45 -15.32
N LYS A 108 -7.15 -1.36 -15.50
CA LYS A 108 -7.19 -0.20 -14.59
C LYS A 108 -8.60 0.42 -14.46
N SER A 109 -9.40 0.39 -15.51
CA SER A 109 -10.79 0.87 -15.51
C SER A 109 -11.70 0.13 -14.53
N ASN A 110 -11.33 -1.08 -14.11
CA ASN A 110 -12.08 -1.92 -13.20
C ASN A 110 -11.78 -1.64 -11.71
N GLU A 111 -10.86 -0.71 -11.39
CA GLU A 111 -10.56 -0.33 -9.99
C GLU A 111 -11.81 0.09 -9.22
N ILE A 112 -12.69 0.87 -9.85
CA ILE A 112 -13.94 1.36 -9.24
C ILE A 112 -14.80 0.21 -8.70
N LYS A 113 -14.83 -0.92 -9.40
CA LYS A 113 -15.58 -2.12 -8.98
C LYS A 113 -14.81 -2.95 -7.95
N ALA A 114 -13.49 -2.97 -8.04
CA ALA A 114 -12.64 -3.75 -7.14
C ALA A 114 -12.57 -3.15 -5.73
N VAL A 115 -12.61 -1.82 -5.60
CA VAL A 115 -12.50 -1.16 -4.30
C VAL A 115 -13.61 -1.56 -3.33
N PRO A 116 -14.92 -1.55 -3.68
CA PRO A 116 -15.96 -2.03 -2.76
C PRO A 116 -15.79 -3.51 -2.37
N GLU A 117 -15.35 -4.36 -3.31
CA GLU A 117 -15.09 -5.78 -3.02
C GLU A 117 -13.94 -5.93 -2.02
N LEU A 118 -12.83 -5.23 -2.26
CA LEU A 118 -11.68 -5.22 -1.37
C LEU A 118 -12.04 -4.73 0.03
N LEU A 119 -12.79 -3.63 0.13
CA LEU A 119 -13.26 -3.09 1.40
C LEU A 119 -14.14 -4.07 2.17
N LYS A 120 -14.90 -4.94 1.50
CA LYS A 120 -15.73 -5.97 2.15
C LYS A 120 -14.91 -7.10 2.76
N LEU A 121 -13.71 -7.36 2.25
CA LEU A 121 -12.83 -8.45 2.71
C LEU A 121 -12.01 -8.09 3.96
N ILE A 122 -11.83 -6.81 4.25
CA ILE A 122 -10.99 -6.33 5.34
C ILE A 122 -11.82 -5.63 6.42
N ASP A 123 -11.37 -5.65 7.65
CA ASP A 123 -11.97 -4.84 8.71
C ASP A 123 -11.36 -3.43 8.69
N ILE A 124 -12.18 -2.41 8.50
CA ILE A 124 -11.79 -0.98 8.48
C ILE A 124 -12.53 -0.16 9.53
N LYS A 125 -13.24 -0.82 10.44
CA LYS A 125 -14.06 -0.12 11.44
C LYS A 125 -13.22 0.82 12.30
N GLY A 126 -13.62 2.10 12.34
CA GLY A 126 -12.93 3.15 13.08
C GLY A 126 -11.72 3.76 12.38
N ASP A 127 -11.29 3.22 11.24
CA ASP A 127 -10.17 3.76 10.44
C ASP A 127 -10.60 4.94 9.55
N ILE A 128 -9.60 5.54 8.90
CA ILE A 128 -9.77 6.56 7.88
C ILE A 128 -9.29 6.01 6.55
N VAL A 129 -10.21 5.82 5.61
CA VAL A 129 -9.87 5.37 4.26
C VAL A 129 -9.48 6.57 3.40
N THR A 130 -8.34 6.47 2.74
CA THR A 130 -7.88 7.46 1.77
C THR A 130 -7.72 6.81 0.40
N ALA A 131 -8.11 7.52 -0.65
CA ALA A 131 -8.00 7.04 -2.02
C ALA A 131 -7.80 8.20 -3.00
N ASP A 132 -7.37 7.85 -4.20
CA ASP A 132 -7.25 8.81 -5.28
C ASP A 132 -8.63 9.22 -5.84
N ALA A 133 -8.63 10.16 -6.79
CA ALA A 133 -9.86 10.70 -7.36
C ALA A 133 -10.68 9.66 -8.14
N MET A 134 -10.09 8.60 -8.67
CA MET A 134 -10.82 7.55 -9.38
C MET A 134 -11.81 6.85 -8.44
N SER A 135 -11.42 6.69 -7.19
CA SER A 135 -12.25 6.10 -6.13
C SER A 135 -13.27 7.07 -5.52
N CYS A 136 -13.34 8.32 -5.99
CA CYS A 136 -14.39 9.27 -5.58
C CYS A 136 -15.71 8.89 -6.26
N GLN A 137 -16.40 7.88 -5.71
CA GLN A 137 -17.66 7.31 -6.19
C GLN A 137 -18.63 7.15 -5.02
N LYS A 138 -19.92 7.42 -5.25
CA LYS A 138 -20.96 7.36 -4.20
C LYS A 138 -21.04 5.99 -3.52
N GLU A 139 -20.99 4.91 -4.31
CA GLU A 139 -21.02 3.53 -3.81
C GLU A 139 -19.80 3.21 -2.91
N ILE A 140 -18.63 3.76 -3.23
CA ILE A 140 -17.43 3.56 -2.41
C ILE A 140 -17.57 4.29 -1.08
N MET A 141 -18.07 5.55 -1.09
CA MET A 141 -18.30 6.30 0.16
C MET A 141 -19.35 5.63 1.04
N GLU A 142 -20.42 5.11 0.45
CA GLU A 142 -21.43 4.31 1.15
C GLU A 142 -20.81 3.06 1.78
N THR A 143 -20.04 2.29 1.00
CA THR A 143 -19.35 1.10 1.51
C THR A 143 -18.43 1.42 2.70
N ILE A 144 -17.65 2.50 2.63
CA ILE A 144 -16.75 2.91 3.72
C ILE A 144 -17.56 3.27 4.98
N THR A 145 -18.61 4.08 4.80
CA THR A 145 -19.45 4.56 5.88
C THR A 145 -20.21 3.44 6.56
N ASP A 146 -20.82 2.53 5.79
CA ASP A 146 -21.56 1.36 6.28
C ASP A 146 -20.67 0.41 7.10
N ARG A 147 -19.37 0.38 6.80
CA ARG A 147 -18.40 -0.39 7.56
C ARG A 147 -17.84 0.35 8.78
N GLY A 148 -18.38 1.53 9.10
CA GLY A 148 -18.01 2.32 10.26
C GLY A 148 -16.64 2.96 10.19
N ALA A 149 -16.15 3.25 8.98
CA ALA A 149 -14.93 3.99 8.74
C ALA A 149 -15.22 5.43 8.30
N ASP A 150 -14.24 6.32 8.50
CA ASP A 150 -14.20 7.65 7.91
C ASP A 150 -13.45 7.65 6.59
N TYR A 151 -13.52 8.76 5.85
CA TYR A 151 -12.79 8.89 4.59
C TYR A 151 -12.24 10.30 4.34
N ALA A 152 -11.15 10.37 3.55
CA ALA A 152 -10.64 11.57 2.90
C ALA A 152 -10.20 11.18 1.48
N VAL A 153 -11.02 11.51 0.48
CA VAL A 153 -10.85 11.06 -0.90
C VAL A 153 -10.65 12.24 -1.83
N ALA A 154 -9.69 12.14 -2.74
CA ALA A 154 -9.39 13.21 -3.67
C ALA A 154 -10.55 13.43 -4.66
N LEU A 155 -10.82 14.71 -4.94
CA LEU A 155 -11.86 15.16 -5.87
C LEU A 155 -11.21 15.73 -7.12
N LYS A 156 -11.65 15.28 -8.28
CA LYS A 156 -11.09 15.70 -9.57
C LYS A 156 -12.14 15.55 -10.68
N GLY A 157 -11.77 15.80 -11.92
CA GLY A 157 -12.62 15.81 -13.11
C GLY A 157 -13.55 14.63 -13.36
N ASN A 158 -13.45 13.53 -12.61
CA ASN A 158 -14.43 12.43 -12.62
C ASN A 158 -15.77 12.80 -11.93
N GLN A 159 -15.76 13.85 -11.10
CA GLN A 159 -16.93 14.45 -10.47
C GLN A 159 -16.97 15.97 -10.81
N PRO A 160 -17.20 16.35 -12.08
CA PRO A 160 -16.92 17.70 -12.56
C PRO A 160 -17.79 18.77 -11.90
N ALA A 161 -19.07 18.50 -11.66
CA ALA A 161 -19.96 19.45 -11.01
C ALA A 161 -19.54 19.70 -9.55
N LEU A 162 -19.29 18.63 -8.80
CA LEU A 162 -18.85 18.72 -7.40
C LEU A 162 -17.49 19.42 -7.29
N GLU A 163 -16.56 19.12 -8.19
CA GLU A 163 -15.25 19.76 -8.23
C GLU A 163 -15.37 21.26 -8.54
N ALA A 164 -16.25 21.65 -9.47
CA ALA A 164 -16.49 23.05 -9.82
C ALA A 164 -17.05 23.84 -8.64
N ASP A 165 -18.09 23.31 -7.97
CA ASP A 165 -18.71 23.94 -6.81
C ASP A 165 -17.69 24.16 -5.67
N VAL A 166 -16.87 23.12 -5.38
CA VAL A 166 -15.84 23.19 -4.34
C VAL A 166 -14.74 24.20 -4.70
N LYS A 167 -14.30 24.23 -5.97
CA LYS A 167 -13.30 25.19 -6.45
C LYS A 167 -13.80 26.63 -6.37
N GLU A 168 -15.03 26.86 -6.78
CA GLU A 168 -15.66 28.18 -6.74
C GLU A 168 -15.73 28.70 -5.29
N TRP A 169 -16.19 27.85 -4.37
CA TRP A 169 -16.25 28.21 -2.97
C TRP A 169 -14.88 28.58 -2.40
N PHE A 170 -13.86 27.73 -2.61
CA PHE A 170 -12.50 28.02 -2.13
C PHE A 170 -11.87 29.21 -2.82
N GLY A 171 -12.25 29.52 -4.05
CA GLY A 171 -11.82 30.72 -4.77
C GLY A 171 -12.39 32.00 -4.18
N ALA A 172 -13.65 31.97 -3.74
CA ALA A 172 -14.34 33.12 -3.20
C ALA A 172 -14.09 33.34 -1.70
N PHE A 173 -14.02 32.27 -0.92
CA PHE A 173 -14.08 32.31 0.54
C PHE A 173 -12.94 31.58 1.24
N GLY A 174 -12.03 30.92 0.50
CA GLY A 174 -10.96 30.09 1.09
C GLY A 174 -10.05 30.85 2.06
N ASP A 175 -9.83 32.15 1.84
CA ASP A 175 -9.02 33.01 2.71
C ASP A 175 -9.66 33.29 4.07
N THR A 176 -10.95 32.99 4.24
CA THR A 176 -11.64 33.12 5.53
C THR A 176 -11.36 31.97 6.49
N LEU A 177 -10.83 30.85 5.98
CA LEU A 177 -10.49 29.68 6.78
C LEU A 177 -9.06 29.77 7.33
N ALA A 178 -8.89 29.42 8.61
CA ALA A 178 -7.57 29.28 9.19
C ALA A 178 -6.87 28.02 8.62
N PRO A 179 -5.69 28.13 7.98
CA PRO A 179 -4.99 26.98 7.43
C PRO A 179 -4.10 26.30 8.46
N LEU A 180 -3.86 25.00 8.26
CA LEU A 180 -2.73 24.29 8.83
C LEU A 180 -1.59 24.27 7.80
N VAL A 181 -0.38 24.67 8.21
CA VAL A 181 0.79 24.67 7.31
C VAL A 181 1.86 23.73 7.83
N THR A 182 2.32 22.85 6.97
CA THR A 182 3.46 21.96 7.23
C THR A 182 4.63 22.25 6.29
N LYS A 183 5.85 21.98 6.75
CA LYS A 183 7.08 22.17 5.99
C LYS A 183 7.94 20.92 6.04
N ASP A 184 8.26 20.37 4.89
CA ASP A 184 9.19 19.25 4.73
C ASP A 184 10.45 19.69 3.98
N ILE A 185 11.61 19.21 4.41
CA ILE A 185 12.90 19.48 3.75
C ILE A 185 13.59 18.15 3.45
N GLY A 186 13.76 17.83 2.17
CA GLY A 186 14.39 16.59 1.76
C GLY A 186 14.64 16.54 0.26
N HIS A 187 15.46 15.60 -0.18
CA HIS A 187 15.68 15.29 -1.61
C HIS A 187 15.96 16.52 -2.49
N GLY A 188 16.72 17.50 -1.96
CA GLY A 188 17.07 18.71 -2.72
C GLY A 188 15.94 19.74 -2.84
N ARG A 189 14.81 19.58 -2.16
CA ARG A 189 13.65 20.47 -2.24
C ARG A 189 13.11 20.85 -0.87
N ILE A 190 12.35 21.94 -0.83
CA ILE A 190 11.53 22.38 0.30
C ILE A 190 10.08 22.27 -0.16
N GLU A 191 9.26 21.60 0.62
CA GLU A 191 7.85 21.44 0.35
C GLU A 191 7.05 22.09 1.47
N TYR A 192 6.19 23.05 1.10
CA TYR A 192 5.16 23.58 1.98
C TYR A 192 3.83 22.97 1.58
N ARG A 193 3.07 22.48 2.56
CA ARG A 193 1.68 22.05 2.36
C ARG A 193 0.80 22.87 3.26
N THR A 194 -0.19 23.47 2.64
CA THR A 194 -1.22 24.24 3.33
C THR A 194 -2.55 23.53 3.18
N TYR A 195 -3.19 23.23 4.29
CA TYR A 195 -4.43 22.50 4.38
C TYR A 195 -5.54 23.39 4.88
N TRP A 196 -6.71 23.27 4.26
CA TRP A 196 -7.95 23.91 4.69
C TRP A 196 -9.06 22.85 4.73
N LEU A 197 -9.94 22.94 5.71
CA LEU A 197 -11.11 22.09 5.86
C LEU A 197 -12.33 22.98 6.13
N LEU A 198 -13.36 22.78 5.32
CA LEU A 198 -14.65 23.45 5.47
C LEU A 198 -15.68 22.41 5.89
N ASN A 199 -16.27 22.58 7.09
CA ASN A 199 -17.30 21.72 7.64
C ASN A 199 -18.71 22.23 7.40
N ASP A 200 -18.90 23.52 7.19
CA ASP A 200 -20.21 24.06 6.79
C ASP A 200 -20.38 23.90 5.27
N ILE A 201 -20.95 22.79 4.89
CA ILE A 201 -21.26 22.43 3.51
C ILE A 201 -22.76 22.49 3.20
N SER A 202 -23.51 23.35 3.93
CA SER A 202 -24.95 23.55 3.72
C SER A 202 -25.29 24.11 2.33
N TRP A 203 -24.35 24.85 1.73
CA TRP A 203 -24.43 25.41 0.39
C TRP A 203 -24.29 24.37 -0.72
N LEU A 204 -23.74 23.18 -0.45
CA LEU A 204 -23.46 22.16 -1.46
C LEU A 204 -24.73 21.38 -1.79
N GLY A 205 -25.31 21.65 -2.96
CA GLY A 205 -26.58 21.04 -3.39
C GLY A 205 -26.54 19.51 -3.43
N GLN A 206 -25.39 18.92 -3.74
CA GLN A 206 -25.19 17.48 -3.85
C GLN A 206 -24.84 16.79 -2.51
N LYS A 207 -24.79 17.52 -1.39
CA LYS A 207 -24.41 16.97 -0.09
C LYS A 207 -25.12 15.67 0.29
N GLY A 208 -26.43 15.61 0.07
CA GLY A 208 -27.25 14.45 0.41
C GLY A 208 -27.01 13.20 -0.43
N GLU A 209 -26.26 13.33 -1.51
CA GLU A 209 -25.95 12.21 -2.41
C GLU A 209 -24.68 11.44 -2.01
N TRP A 210 -23.92 11.96 -1.04
CA TRP A 210 -22.64 11.42 -0.59
C TRP A 210 -22.74 10.92 0.85
N ALA A 211 -22.71 9.62 1.03
CA ALA A 211 -22.80 9.00 2.34
C ALA A 211 -21.68 9.51 3.27
N GLY A 212 -22.05 9.93 4.47
CA GLY A 212 -21.11 10.39 5.49
C GLY A 212 -20.38 11.71 5.19
N LEU A 213 -20.70 12.44 4.11
CA LEU A 213 -20.03 13.70 3.78
C LEU A 213 -20.28 14.78 4.83
N LYS A 214 -19.21 15.23 5.49
CA LYS A 214 -19.24 16.27 6.52
C LYS A 214 -18.41 17.49 6.18
N GLY A 215 -17.47 17.38 5.23
CA GLY A 215 -16.61 18.50 4.86
C GLY A 215 -16.01 18.35 3.46
N VAL A 216 -15.48 19.47 2.98
CA VAL A 216 -14.65 19.54 1.79
C VAL A 216 -13.30 20.15 2.15
N GLY A 217 -12.22 19.59 1.61
CA GLY A 217 -10.86 20.02 1.91
C GLY A 217 -10.13 20.55 0.68
N LYS A 218 -9.17 21.45 0.94
CA LYS A 218 -8.20 21.91 -0.05
C LYS A 218 -6.80 21.73 0.47
N VAL A 219 -5.91 21.23 -0.35
CA VAL A 219 -4.48 21.12 -0.05
C VAL A 219 -3.68 21.81 -1.15
N ARG A 220 -2.92 22.83 -0.77
CA ARG A 220 -1.95 23.49 -1.64
C ARG A 220 -0.57 22.95 -1.36
N CYS A 221 0.09 22.43 -2.38
CA CYS A 221 1.47 21.98 -2.30
C CYS A 221 2.36 22.95 -3.09
N ARG A 222 3.28 23.63 -2.39
CA ARG A 222 4.30 24.50 -2.97
C ARG A 222 5.66 23.83 -2.78
N ILE A 223 6.37 23.58 -3.88
CA ILE A 223 7.67 22.92 -3.92
C ILE A 223 8.70 23.88 -4.45
N ILE A 224 9.80 24.04 -3.73
CA ILE A 224 10.93 24.87 -4.09
C ILE A 224 12.15 23.95 -4.29
N ASP A 225 12.70 23.92 -5.49
CA ASP A 225 13.97 23.24 -5.77
C ASP A 225 15.12 24.05 -5.16
N LYS A 226 15.90 23.43 -4.27
CA LYS A 226 16.97 24.14 -3.55
C LYS A 226 18.15 24.57 -4.43
N LYS A 227 18.36 23.87 -5.56
CA LYS A 227 19.49 24.12 -6.44
C LYS A 227 19.19 25.25 -7.43
N THR A 228 17.97 25.25 -7.96
CA THR A 228 17.56 26.18 -9.03
C THR A 228 16.73 27.34 -8.50
N GLY A 229 16.12 27.23 -7.32
CA GLY A 229 15.13 28.17 -6.81
C GLY A 229 13.78 28.06 -7.54
N PHE A 230 13.61 27.13 -8.47
CA PHE A 230 12.37 26.97 -9.22
C PHE A 230 11.24 26.54 -8.30
N GLU A 231 10.10 27.20 -8.43
CA GLU A 231 8.90 26.94 -7.62
C GLU A 231 7.78 26.37 -8.46
N THR A 232 7.07 25.40 -7.88
CA THR A 232 5.82 24.87 -8.42
C THR A 232 4.76 24.90 -7.36
N GLU A 233 3.51 25.17 -7.76
CA GLU A 233 2.36 25.17 -6.86
C GLU A 233 1.22 24.40 -7.50
N ALA A 234 0.49 23.60 -6.70
CA ALA A 234 -0.66 22.86 -7.15
C ALA A 234 -1.70 22.73 -6.03
N ASP A 235 -2.95 22.95 -6.37
CA ASP A 235 -4.10 22.76 -5.49
C ASP A 235 -4.76 21.41 -5.77
N ARG A 236 -5.18 20.73 -4.69
CA ARG A 236 -5.96 19.51 -4.72
C ARG A 236 -7.16 19.65 -3.81
N TYR A 237 -8.28 19.10 -4.24
CA TYR A 237 -9.55 19.15 -3.52
C TYR A 237 -9.95 17.76 -3.05
N PHE A 238 -10.71 17.70 -1.96
CA PHE A 238 -11.10 16.47 -1.30
C PHE A 238 -12.52 16.55 -0.79
N ILE A 239 -13.20 15.41 -0.76
CA ILE A 239 -14.39 15.18 0.03
C ILE A 239 -14.02 14.35 1.27
N THR A 240 -14.68 14.60 2.39
CA THR A 240 -14.32 13.93 3.64
C THR A 240 -15.49 13.81 4.62
N SER A 241 -15.46 12.73 5.41
CA SER A 241 -16.30 12.59 6.60
C SER A 241 -15.64 13.11 7.88
N LEU A 242 -14.38 13.56 7.79
CA LEU A 242 -13.64 14.14 8.90
C LEU A 242 -14.09 15.59 9.15
N THR A 243 -14.03 16.01 10.43
CA THR A 243 -14.34 17.36 10.84
C THR A 243 -13.17 18.08 11.52
N ASP A 244 -12.12 17.36 11.84
CA ASP A 244 -10.89 17.87 12.42
C ASP A 244 -9.83 18.12 11.33
N LEU A 245 -9.24 19.33 11.33
CA LEU A 245 -8.26 19.75 10.31
C LEU A 245 -6.94 19.01 10.43
N ASP A 246 -6.48 18.72 11.65
CA ASP A 246 -5.22 18.00 11.87
C ASP A 246 -5.34 16.56 11.40
N GLU A 247 -6.48 15.90 11.70
CA GLU A 247 -6.77 14.55 11.27
C GLU A 247 -6.90 14.45 9.74
N PHE A 248 -7.57 15.42 9.11
CA PHE A 248 -7.66 15.51 7.65
C PHE A 248 -6.27 15.68 7.01
N ALA A 249 -5.46 16.62 7.52
CA ALA A 249 -4.13 16.89 6.99
C ALA A 249 -3.20 15.67 7.12
N ASP A 250 -3.21 15.00 8.28
CA ASP A 250 -2.45 13.79 8.55
C ASP A 250 -2.87 12.66 7.60
N SER A 251 -4.17 12.44 7.43
CA SER A 251 -4.72 11.40 6.55
C SER A 251 -4.31 11.60 5.10
N VAL A 252 -4.48 12.80 4.57
CA VAL A 252 -4.09 13.13 3.19
C VAL A 252 -2.56 13.01 3.02
N ARG A 253 -1.78 13.39 4.03
CA ARG A 253 -0.31 13.24 3.98
C ARG A 253 0.10 11.78 3.98
N LYS A 254 -0.52 10.95 4.80
CA LYS A 254 -0.26 9.52 4.94
C LYS A 254 -0.70 8.71 3.72
N HIS A 255 -1.68 9.16 2.94
CA HIS A 255 -2.04 8.51 1.68
C HIS A 255 -0.83 8.24 0.77
N TRP A 256 0.10 9.20 0.67
CA TRP A 256 1.32 9.04 -0.13
C TRP A 256 2.29 7.98 0.39
N SER A 257 2.04 7.42 1.57
CA SER A 257 2.86 6.34 2.10
C SER A 257 2.73 5.05 1.27
N VAL A 258 1.58 4.79 0.65
CA VAL A 258 1.39 3.62 -0.23
C VAL A 258 2.37 3.66 -1.40
N GLU A 259 2.54 4.80 -2.05
CA GLU A 259 3.48 4.95 -3.15
C GLU A 259 4.94 4.77 -2.68
N ASN A 260 5.34 5.45 -1.60
CA ASN A 260 6.73 5.49 -1.15
C ASN A 260 7.17 4.28 -0.32
N GLN A 261 6.24 3.69 0.45
CA GLN A 261 6.56 2.63 1.40
C GLN A 261 6.14 1.23 0.91
N LEU A 262 5.21 1.15 -0.04
CA LEU A 262 4.81 -0.08 -0.68
C LEU A 262 5.33 -0.15 -2.12
N HIS A 263 4.78 0.61 -3.05
CA HIS A 263 5.03 0.47 -4.49
C HIS A 263 6.50 0.66 -4.85
N TRP A 264 7.12 1.75 -4.40
CA TRP A 264 8.55 1.99 -4.63
C TRP A 264 9.43 0.84 -4.08
N ARG A 265 9.08 0.28 -2.92
CA ARG A 265 9.87 -0.83 -2.35
C ARG A 265 9.69 -2.13 -3.11
N LEU A 266 8.48 -2.43 -3.57
CA LEU A 266 8.23 -3.58 -4.45
C LEU A 266 9.06 -3.47 -5.72
N ASP A 267 9.15 -2.28 -6.34
CA ASP A 267 9.91 -2.08 -7.57
C ASP A 267 11.42 -2.06 -7.35
N VAL A 268 11.89 -1.30 -6.37
CA VAL A 268 13.35 -1.06 -6.19
C VAL A 268 14.01 -2.16 -5.36
N ILE A 269 13.37 -2.62 -4.28
CA ILE A 269 13.96 -3.61 -3.37
C ILE A 269 13.64 -5.03 -3.82
N PHE A 270 12.37 -5.32 -4.12
CA PHE A 270 11.93 -6.65 -4.54
C PHE A 270 11.98 -6.86 -6.05
N ARG A 271 12.35 -5.82 -6.83
CA ARG A 271 12.52 -5.84 -8.29
C ARG A 271 11.30 -6.40 -9.02
N GLU A 272 10.11 -6.00 -8.59
CA GLU A 272 8.84 -6.54 -9.10
C GLU A 272 8.69 -6.32 -10.59
N ASP A 273 8.91 -5.11 -11.09
CA ASP A 273 8.83 -4.76 -12.52
C ASP A 273 9.85 -5.53 -13.37
N ALA A 274 10.96 -5.99 -12.78
CA ALA A 274 11.97 -6.80 -13.44
C ALA A 274 11.69 -8.32 -13.39
N SER A 275 10.55 -8.73 -12.80
CA SER A 275 10.16 -10.15 -12.70
C SER A 275 9.99 -10.79 -14.07
N LYS A 276 10.54 -11.98 -14.23
CA LYS A 276 10.39 -12.80 -15.44
C LYS A 276 9.36 -13.92 -15.29
N ALA A 277 8.76 -14.06 -14.12
CA ALA A 277 7.69 -15.02 -13.87
C ALA A 277 6.40 -14.48 -14.51
N LYS A 278 5.99 -15.03 -15.64
CA LYS A 278 4.87 -14.55 -16.46
C LYS A 278 3.86 -15.65 -16.78
N LYS A 279 4.08 -16.86 -16.26
CA LYS A 279 3.28 -18.03 -16.60
C LYS A 279 2.21 -18.25 -15.54
N ASP A 280 0.98 -18.43 -15.99
CA ASP A 280 -0.19 -18.77 -15.19
C ASP A 280 -0.31 -17.84 -13.96
N ASN A 281 -0.49 -18.39 -12.76
CA ASN A 281 -0.65 -17.63 -11.51
C ASN A 281 0.66 -17.12 -10.89
N SER A 282 1.83 -17.45 -11.48
CA SER A 282 3.13 -17.06 -10.89
C SER A 282 3.29 -15.56 -10.59
N PRO A 283 2.90 -14.64 -11.48
CA PRO A 283 3.04 -13.20 -11.19
C PRO A 283 2.30 -12.80 -9.94
N LEU A 284 1.03 -13.18 -9.82
CA LEU A 284 0.14 -12.83 -8.72
C LEU A 284 0.61 -13.45 -7.40
N ASN A 285 0.96 -14.73 -7.42
CA ASN A 285 1.47 -15.41 -6.23
C ASN A 285 2.77 -14.80 -5.73
N LEU A 286 3.67 -14.38 -6.63
CA LEU A 286 4.89 -13.68 -6.26
C LEU A 286 4.62 -12.26 -5.73
N ASN A 287 3.60 -11.55 -6.25
CA ASN A 287 3.19 -10.26 -5.71
C ASN A 287 2.74 -10.39 -4.24
N VAL A 288 1.83 -11.33 -3.96
CA VAL A 288 1.39 -11.60 -2.58
C VAL A 288 2.58 -11.92 -1.67
N LEU A 289 3.48 -12.80 -2.10
CA LEU A 289 4.66 -13.17 -1.32
C LEU A 289 5.60 -11.99 -1.05
N ARG A 290 5.80 -11.09 -2.03
CA ARG A 290 6.60 -9.86 -1.84
C ARG A 290 5.97 -8.92 -0.82
N LYS A 291 4.65 -8.71 -0.88
CA LYS A 291 3.92 -7.85 0.06
C LYS A 291 3.98 -8.40 1.48
N VAL A 292 3.75 -9.70 1.66
CA VAL A 292 3.87 -10.38 2.97
C VAL A 292 5.31 -10.28 3.50
N SER A 293 6.31 -10.54 2.65
CA SER A 293 7.72 -10.41 3.03
C SER A 293 8.08 -8.99 3.46
N LEU A 294 7.57 -7.98 2.73
CA LEU A 294 7.75 -6.57 3.09
C LEU A 294 7.13 -6.26 4.45
N SER A 295 5.92 -6.75 4.71
CA SER A 295 5.22 -6.56 5.98
C SER A 295 5.97 -7.19 7.16
N LEU A 296 6.43 -8.43 7.01
CA LEU A 296 7.25 -9.13 8.02
C LEU A 296 8.56 -8.39 8.35
N LEU A 297 9.29 -7.97 7.32
CA LEU A 297 10.53 -7.21 7.49
C LEU A 297 10.27 -5.88 8.21
N LYS A 298 9.14 -5.24 7.94
CA LYS A 298 8.74 -4.00 8.61
C LYS A 298 8.38 -4.21 10.07
N GLN A 299 7.56 -5.20 10.37
CA GLN A 299 7.22 -5.57 11.74
C GLN A 299 8.50 -5.87 12.56
N PHE A 300 9.43 -6.62 11.98
CA PHE A 300 10.70 -6.92 12.62
C PHE A 300 11.51 -5.65 12.93
N ILE A 301 11.65 -4.72 11.98
CA ILE A 301 12.38 -3.46 12.17
C ILE A 301 11.74 -2.63 13.28
N VAL A 302 10.41 -2.53 13.31
CA VAL A 302 9.66 -1.81 14.35
C VAL A 302 9.86 -2.45 15.72
N LYS A 303 9.67 -3.78 15.83
CA LYS A 303 9.84 -4.55 17.09
C LYS A 303 11.26 -4.43 17.65
N GLN A 304 12.27 -4.32 16.80
CA GLN A 304 13.66 -4.12 17.21
C GLN A 304 14.02 -2.66 17.59
N GLY A 305 13.12 -1.72 17.46
CA GLY A 305 13.38 -0.30 17.70
C GLY A 305 14.41 0.33 16.74
N LYS A 306 14.81 -0.37 15.68
CA LYS A 306 15.90 0.02 14.77
C LYS A 306 15.38 0.84 13.60
N LYS A 307 14.79 2.01 13.85
CA LYS A 307 14.18 2.90 12.83
C LYS A 307 15.06 3.19 11.59
N ARG A 308 16.38 3.02 11.68
CA ARG A 308 17.34 3.27 10.58
C ARG A 308 17.89 2.02 9.91
N MET A 309 17.35 0.82 10.19
CA MET A 309 17.82 -0.39 9.52
C MET A 309 17.37 -0.39 8.05
N SER A 310 18.34 -0.53 7.15
CA SER A 310 18.05 -0.70 5.72
C SER A 310 17.39 -2.06 5.45
N MET A 311 16.30 -2.08 4.68
CA MET A 311 15.61 -3.29 4.27
C MET A 311 16.55 -4.26 3.54
N ASN A 312 17.34 -3.76 2.59
CA ASN A 312 18.34 -4.57 1.87
C ASN A 312 19.35 -5.21 2.81
N LYS A 313 19.81 -4.48 3.82
CA LYS A 313 20.71 -5.02 4.84
C LYS A 313 20.05 -6.14 5.64
N LEU A 314 18.79 -5.97 6.05
CA LEU A 314 18.06 -7.00 6.77
C LEU A 314 17.84 -8.26 5.92
N MET A 315 17.41 -8.09 4.65
CA MET A 315 17.27 -9.19 3.71
C MET A 315 18.60 -9.96 3.52
N PHE A 316 19.71 -9.23 3.39
CA PHE A 316 21.04 -9.82 3.29
C PHE A 316 21.42 -10.60 4.57
N MET A 317 21.12 -10.05 5.76
CA MET A 317 21.34 -10.73 7.03
C MET A 317 20.51 -12.02 7.15
N CYS A 318 19.25 -12.00 6.70
CA CYS A 318 18.40 -13.19 6.64
C CYS A 318 18.93 -14.25 5.66
N ALA A 319 19.50 -13.82 4.53
CA ALA A 319 20.10 -14.74 3.55
C ALA A 319 21.39 -15.40 4.06
N LEU A 320 22.16 -14.72 4.91
CA LEU A 320 23.41 -15.25 5.46
C LEU A 320 23.22 -16.08 6.74
N ASN A 321 22.16 -15.82 7.50
CA ASN A 321 21.94 -16.47 8.78
C ASN A 321 20.47 -16.84 8.98
N SER A 322 20.23 -18.12 9.09
CA SER A 322 18.91 -18.70 9.27
C SER A 322 18.22 -18.31 10.58
N GLU A 323 18.96 -17.98 11.64
CA GLU A 323 18.38 -17.48 12.89
C GLU A 323 17.75 -16.08 12.69
N ASN A 324 18.41 -15.22 11.89
CA ASN A 324 17.81 -13.94 11.51
C ASN A 324 16.54 -14.13 10.69
N LEU A 325 16.54 -15.08 9.75
CA LEU A 325 15.36 -15.41 8.96
C LEU A 325 14.20 -15.91 9.84
N LEU A 326 14.48 -16.85 10.75
CA LEU A 326 13.46 -17.34 11.70
C LEU A 326 12.92 -16.23 12.60
N SER A 327 13.77 -15.34 13.08
CA SER A 327 13.35 -14.22 13.93
C SER A 327 12.43 -13.23 13.17
N VAL A 328 12.57 -13.14 11.85
CA VAL A 328 11.67 -12.34 11.00
C VAL A 328 10.37 -13.09 10.74
N LEU A 329 10.43 -14.39 10.41
CA LEU A 329 9.26 -15.21 10.08
C LEU A 329 8.42 -15.53 11.32
N PHE A 330 9.05 -15.76 12.45
CA PHE A 330 8.43 -16.23 13.69
C PHE A 330 8.96 -15.41 14.88
N PRO A 331 8.55 -14.15 15.02
CA PRO A 331 9.10 -13.24 16.02
C PRO A 331 8.85 -13.69 17.48
N ASP A 332 7.95 -14.62 17.70
CA ASP A 332 7.57 -15.13 19.02
C ASP A 332 8.10 -16.55 19.30
N LEU A 333 8.77 -17.18 18.33
CA LEU A 333 9.54 -18.41 18.54
C LEU A 333 10.85 -18.09 19.31
N LYS A 334 10.88 -18.42 20.58
CA LYS A 334 12.08 -18.39 21.43
C LYS A 334 12.78 -19.76 21.46
#